data_154484414cf6f7a1518bbd8dfc5138ad
#
_entry.id   154484414cf6f7a1518bbd8dfc5138ad
#
_cell.length_a   1.000
_cell.length_b   1.000
_cell.length_c   1.000
_cell.angle_alpha   90.00
_cell.angle_beta   90.00
_cell.angle_gamma   90.00
#
_symmetry.space_group_name_H-M   'P 1'
#
loop_
_entity.id
_entity.type
_entity.pdbx_description
1 polymer ?
#
loop_
_entity_poly.entity_id
_entity_poly.type
_entity_poly.pdbx_seq_one_letter_code
_entity_poly.pdbx_strand_id
1 'polypeptide(L)'
;GWKKNRKDPISKRFFSKIFNFVLRLITGMKIHDFNCGLKAYKKHVIKSINIYGGLHRFIPVLVNKNGFIVSEIVVNHRARKFGVSKYGNSRIFHGFFDLITVLFVNKYFNKPLHLFGSFGFLMLSMGCIINGKLTFDWFFNSIWITPHKNPLFFLGILLMIIGIQFFSIGLIGELIVYLNRKNSHKYQDIEFYNFD
;
A
#
# COMPACT_ATOMS: atom_id res chain seq x y z
N GLY A 1 -13.97 -13.36 -12.49
CA GLY A 1 -13.74 -13.92 -13.83
C GLY A 1 -12.29 -13.83 -14.27
N TRP A 2 -11.79 -14.85 -14.94
CA TRP A 2 -10.44 -14.90 -15.52
C TRP A 2 -10.47 -14.86 -17.04
N LYS A 3 -9.89 -13.79 -17.62
CA LYS A 3 -9.77 -13.63 -19.08
C LYS A 3 -8.55 -14.40 -19.60
N LYS A 4 -8.67 -15.73 -19.75
CA LYS A 4 -7.55 -16.59 -20.22
C LYS A 4 -7.07 -16.16 -21.61
N ASN A 5 -7.97 -15.97 -22.56
CA ASN A 5 -7.68 -15.58 -23.95
C ASN A 5 -7.95 -14.08 -24.14
N ARG A 6 -7.01 -13.21 -23.71
CA ARG A 6 -7.13 -11.76 -23.86
C ARG A 6 -6.85 -11.32 -25.29
N LYS A 7 -7.78 -10.53 -25.86
CA LYS A 7 -7.65 -9.85 -27.16
C LYS A 7 -7.21 -8.38 -27.04
N ASP A 8 -6.56 -8.03 -25.92
CA ASP A 8 -6.02 -6.68 -25.68
C ASP A 8 -4.65 -6.49 -26.32
N PRO A 9 -4.21 -5.23 -26.62
CA PRO A 9 -2.86 -4.91 -27.08
C PRO A 9 -1.78 -5.45 -26.15
N ILE A 10 -0.61 -5.79 -26.70
CA ILE A 10 0.50 -6.44 -25.98
C ILE A 10 0.94 -5.62 -24.77
N SER A 11 1.06 -4.29 -24.90
CA SER A 11 1.43 -3.39 -23.83
C SER A 11 0.47 -3.50 -22.61
N LYS A 12 -0.84 -3.50 -22.86
CA LYS A 12 -1.84 -3.64 -21.80
C LYS A 12 -1.80 -5.02 -21.12
N ARG A 13 -1.47 -6.06 -21.89
CA ARG A 13 -1.31 -7.43 -21.35
C ARG A 13 -0.10 -7.53 -20.43
N PHE A 14 1.03 -6.92 -20.82
CA PHE A 14 2.26 -6.93 -20.04
C PHE A 14 2.08 -6.24 -18.68
N PHE A 15 1.60 -4.99 -18.67
CA PHE A 15 1.32 -4.27 -17.41
C PHE A 15 0.30 -4.99 -16.51
N SER A 16 -0.74 -5.58 -17.11
CA SER A 16 -1.72 -6.35 -16.35
C SER A 16 -1.11 -7.63 -15.75
N LYS A 17 -0.18 -8.30 -16.43
CA LYS A 17 0.52 -9.47 -15.89
C LYS A 17 1.40 -9.09 -14.69
N ILE A 18 2.18 -8.01 -14.81
CA ILE A 18 3.01 -7.51 -13.70
C ILE A 18 2.13 -7.15 -12.51
N PHE A 19 1.06 -6.39 -12.73
CA PHE A 19 0.12 -6.00 -11.71
C PHE A 19 -0.48 -7.21 -10.97
N ASN A 20 -0.99 -8.18 -11.70
CA ASN A 20 -1.57 -9.38 -11.10
C ASN A 20 -0.51 -10.26 -10.42
N PHE A 21 0.74 -10.29 -10.93
CA PHE A 21 1.84 -11.00 -10.30
C PHE A 21 2.20 -10.38 -8.95
N VAL A 22 2.36 -9.06 -8.90
CA VAL A 22 2.66 -8.32 -7.68
C VAL A 22 1.52 -8.49 -6.65
N LEU A 23 0.26 -8.39 -7.09
CA LEU A 23 -0.88 -8.62 -6.19
C LEU A 23 -0.90 -10.04 -5.61
N ARG A 24 -0.62 -11.07 -6.41
CA ARG A 24 -0.51 -12.45 -5.91
C ARG A 24 0.57 -12.58 -4.85
N LEU A 25 1.74 -11.99 -5.10
CA LEU A 25 2.85 -12.03 -4.16
C LEU A 25 2.49 -11.36 -2.82
N ILE A 26 1.80 -10.22 -2.89
CA ILE A 26 1.42 -9.42 -1.72
C ILE A 26 0.29 -10.07 -0.92
N THR A 27 -0.72 -10.58 -1.63
CA THR A 27 -1.96 -11.07 -1.01
C THR A 27 -1.94 -12.57 -0.70
N GLY A 28 -1.00 -13.31 -1.28
CA GLY A 28 -0.95 -14.77 -1.19
C GLY A 28 -2.08 -15.50 -1.94
N MET A 29 -2.95 -14.75 -2.64
CA MET A 29 -4.12 -15.31 -3.33
C MET A 29 -3.74 -15.93 -4.67
N LYS A 30 -4.24 -17.13 -4.94
CA LYS A 30 -4.03 -17.86 -6.22
C LYS A 30 -5.01 -17.42 -7.32
N ILE A 31 -5.17 -16.09 -7.54
CA ILE A 31 -6.07 -15.51 -8.55
C ILE A 31 -5.24 -14.99 -9.74
N HIS A 32 -5.69 -15.25 -10.97
CA HIS A 32 -4.99 -14.85 -12.19
C HIS A 32 -5.36 -13.45 -12.68
N ASP A 33 -6.61 -12.99 -12.45
CA ASP A 33 -7.08 -11.69 -12.93
C ASP A 33 -7.90 -10.93 -11.86
N PHE A 34 -7.23 -10.11 -11.06
CA PHE A 34 -7.88 -9.25 -10.06
C PHE A 34 -8.73 -8.13 -10.69
N ASN A 35 -8.39 -7.72 -11.90
CA ASN A 35 -8.99 -6.56 -12.57
C ASN A 35 -10.09 -6.94 -13.59
N CYS A 36 -10.61 -8.16 -13.53
CA CYS A 36 -11.75 -8.53 -14.36
C CYS A 36 -13.00 -7.77 -13.90
N GLY A 37 -13.73 -7.18 -14.86
CA GLY A 37 -14.99 -6.46 -14.58
C GLY A 37 -16.14 -7.38 -14.20
N LEU A 38 -16.10 -8.66 -14.64
CA LEU A 38 -17.14 -9.63 -14.28
C LEU A 38 -16.82 -10.23 -12.91
N LYS A 39 -17.64 -9.87 -11.92
CA LYS A 39 -17.51 -10.31 -10.52
C LYS A 39 -18.90 -10.63 -9.98
N ALA A 40 -19.06 -11.73 -9.28
CA ALA A 40 -20.27 -12.12 -8.59
C ALA A 40 -19.99 -12.34 -7.10
N TYR A 41 -20.89 -11.89 -6.25
CA TYR A 41 -20.76 -11.96 -4.80
C TYR A 41 -22.06 -12.37 -4.15
N LYS A 42 -22.00 -13.11 -3.06
CA LYS A 42 -23.16 -13.32 -2.19
C LYS A 42 -23.50 -12.01 -1.45
N LYS A 43 -24.78 -11.75 -1.22
CA LYS A 43 -25.28 -10.50 -0.61
C LYS A 43 -24.61 -10.18 0.74
N HIS A 44 -24.45 -11.19 1.60
CA HIS A 44 -23.83 -11.01 2.92
C HIS A 44 -22.34 -10.64 2.82
N VAL A 45 -21.63 -11.15 1.81
CA VAL A 45 -20.19 -10.82 1.58
C VAL A 45 -20.02 -9.35 1.21
N ILE A 46 -20.87 -8.83 0.30
CA ILE A 46 -20.81 -7.43 -0.10
C ILE A 46 -21.16 -6.48 1.06
N LYS A 47 -22.08 -6.87 1.93
CA LYS A 47 -22.44 -6.07 3.11
C LYS A 47 -21.34 -6.02 4.17
N SER A 48 -20.45 -7.02 4.21
CA SER A 48 -19.35 -7.10 5.17
C SER A 48 -18.10 -6.29 4.79
N ILE A 49 -18.08 -5.68 3.59
CA ILE A 49 -16.93 -4.92 3.12
C ILE A 49 -17.29 -3.46 2.86
N ASN A 50 -16.45 -2.55 3.36
CA ASN A 50 -16.57 -1.13 3.06
C ASN A 50 -15.71 -0.80 1.84
N ILE A 51 -16.37 -0.39 0.75
CA ILE A 51 -15.72 -0.03 -0.51
C ILE A 51 -15.72 1.48 -0.63
N TYR A 52 -14.54 2.10 -0.67
CA TYR A 52 -14.38 3.54 -0.89
C TYR A 52 -13.32 3.81 -1.96
N GLY A 53 -13.42 4.93 -2.67
CA GLY A 53 -12.46 5.36 -3.67
C GLY A 53 -12.20 4.34 -4.78
N GLY A 54 -10.92 4.15 -5.13
CA GLY A 54 -10.46 3.22 -6.18
C GLY A 54 -10.46 1.74 -5.80
N LEU A 55 -10.90 1.37 -4.59
CA LEU A 55 -10.81 0.00 -4.06
C LEU A 55 -11.70 -1.03 -4.79
N HIS A 56 -12.57 -0.61 -5.72
CA HIS A 56 -13.38 -1.52 -6.53
C HIS A 56 -12.56 -2.58 -7.29
N ARG A 57 -11.28 -2.33 -7.58
CA ARG A 57 -10.36 -3.29 -8.21
C ARG A 57 -9.92 -4.38 -7.24
N PHE A 58 -9.90 -4.08 -5.96
CA PHE A 58 -9.34 -4.91 -4.88
C PHE A 58 -10.39 -5.59 -4.03
N ILE A 59 -11.65 -5.56 -4.45
CA ILE A 59 -12.75 -6.27 -3.76
C ILE A 59 -12.38 -7.73 -3.47
N PRO A 60 -11.77 -8.53 -4.38
CA PRO A 60 -11.36 -9.88 -4.05
C PRO A 60 -10.40 -9.97 -2.88
N VAL A 61 -9.48 -8.99 -2.74
CA VAL A 61 -8.52 -8.91 -1.64
C VAL A 61 -9.23 -8.60 -0.33
N LEU A 62 -10.15 -7.61 -0.33
CA LEU A 62 -10.94 -7.23 0.85
C LEU A 62 -11.83 -8.38 1.33
N VAL A 63 -12.47 -9.08 0.40
CA VAL A 63 -13.30 -10.26 0.67
C VAL A 63 -12.47 -11.38 1.32
N ASN A 64 -11.29 -11.67 0.76
CA ASN A 64 -10.39 -12.67 1.31
C ASN A 64 -9.87 -12.29 2.71
N LYS A 65 -9.58 -11.01 2.94
CA LYS A 65 -9.15 -10.49 4.24
C LYS A 65 -10.20 -10.68 5.34
N ASN A 66 -11.49 -10.64 4.96
CA ASN A 66 -12.61 -10.91 5.86
C ASN A 66 -12.92 -12.43 6.02
N GLY A 67 -12.00 -13.31 5.58
CA GLY A 67 -12.12 -14.76 5.76
C GLY A 67 -12.97 -15.49 4.72
N PHE A 68 -13.48 -14.80 3.69
CA PHE A 68 -14.25 -15.46 2.63
C PHE A 68 -13.36 -16.06 1.55
N ILE A 69 -13.76 -17.21 1.03
CA ILE A 69 -13.07 -17.89 -0.07
C ILE A 69 -13.43 -17.24 -1.40
N VAL A 70 -12.42 -16.92 -2.19
CA VAL A 70 -12.58 -16.35 -3.55
C VAL A 70 -12.12 -17.38 -4.57
N SER A 71 -12.98 -17.66 -5.56
CA SER A 71 -12.69 -18.57 -6.68
C SER A 71 -12.71 -17.84 -8.02
N GLU A 72 -12.11 -18.45 -9.03
CA GLU A 72 -12.05 -17.92 -10.41
C GLU A 72 -12.75 -18.84 -11.40
N ILE A 73 -13.44 -18.23 -12.37
CA ILE A 73 -14.04 -18.92 -13.52
C ILE A 73 -13.51 -18.30 -14.79
N VAL A 74 -13.15 -19.13 -15.78
CA VAL A 74 -12.70 -18.66 -17.08
C VAL A 74 -13.85 -17.98 -17.81
N VAL A 75 -13.61 -16.77 -18.31
CA VAL A 75 -14.61 -15.98 -19.04
C VAL A 75 -14.13 -15.60 -20.42
N ASN A 76 -15.03 -15.58 -21.40
CA ASN A 76 -14.74 -15.16 -22.76
C ASN A 76 -14.55 -13.65 -22.83
N HIS A 77 -13.38 -13.22 -23.31
CA HIS A 77 -13.09 -11.82 -23.55
C HIS A 77 -13.37 -11.46 -25.00
N ARG A 78 -14.38 -10.61 -25.23
CA ARG A 78 -14.69 -10.07 -26.54
C ARG A 78 -13.91 -8.77 -26.77
N ALA A 79 -13.35 -8.59 -27.98
CA ALA A 79 -12.75 -7.31 -28.37
C ALA A 79 -13.84 -6.23 -28.39
N ARG A 80 -13.47 -5.02 -28.01
CA ARG A 80 -14.39 -3.87 -28.05
C ARG A 80 -14.77 -3.58 -29.52
N LYS A 81 -16.04 -3.59 -29.84
CA LYS A 81 -16.54 -3.29 -31.19
C LYS A 81 -16.67 -1.79 -31.46
N PHE A 82 -16.96 -0.97 -30.43
CA PHE A 82 -17.21 0.47 -30.56
C PHE A 82 -16.47 1.25 -29.47
N GLY A 83 -16.07 2.48 -29.81
CA GLY A 83 -15.47 3.45 -28.89
C GLY A 83 -13.96 3.27 -28.66
N VAL A 84 -13.32 4.38 -28.32
CA VAL A 84 -11.87 4.46 -28.02
C VAL A 84 -11.67 4.36 -26.49
N SER A 85 -10.54 3.82 -26.07
CA SER A 85 -10.19 3.77 -24.65
C SER A 85 -9.95 5.17 -24.11
N LYS A 86 -10.79 5.65 -23.19
CA LYS A 86 -10.61 6.96 -22.51
C LYS A 86 -9.38 7.03 -21.63
N TYR A 87 -8.70 5.93 -21.36
CA TYR A 87 -7.55 5.86 -20.47
C TYR A 87 -6.25 5.78 -21.29
N GLY A 88 -5.47 6.87 -21.27
CA GLY A 88 -4.12 6.94 -21.83
C GLY A 88 -3.04 6.39 -20.89
N ASN A 89 -1.81 6.91 -21.00
CA ASN A 89 -0.64 6.51 -20.19
C ASN A 89 -0.81 6.79 -18.67
N SER A 90 -1.71 7.69 -18.28
CA SER A 90 -2.07 7.95 -16.87
C SER A 90 -2.54 6.70 -16.11
N ARG A 91 -3.03 5.67 -16.84
CA ARG A 91 -3.45 4.40 -16.24
C ARG A 91 -2.32 3.66 -15.52
N ILE A 92 -1.08 3.83 -15.96
CA ILE A 92 0.10 3.19 -15.36
C ILE A 92 0.35 3.82 -13.99
N PHE A 93 0.33 5.15 -13.92
CA PHE A 93 0.50 5.88 -12.66
C PHE A 93 -0.61 5.56 -11.67
N HIS A 94 -1.87 5.59 -12.09
CA HIS A 94 -2.99 5.17 -11.23
C HIS A 94 -2.85 3.72 -10.75
N GLY A 95 -2.42 2.81 -11.64
CA GLY A 95 -2.17 1.42 -11.26
C GLY A 95 -1.05 1.27 -10.23
N PHE A 96 -0.01 2.08 -10.31
CA PHE A 96 1.10 2.10 -9.35
C PHE A 96 0.64 2.60 -7.96
N PHE A 97 -0.09 3.73 -7.90
CA PHE A 97 -0.64 4.23 -6.65
C PHE A 97 -1.68 3.27 -6.05
N ASP A 98 -2.49 2.64 -6.89
CA ASP A 98 -3.42 1.59 -6.45
C ASP A 98 -2.67 0.41 -5.80
N LEU A 99 -1.53 -0.02 -6.36
CA LEU A 99 -0.70 -1.08 -5.77
C LEU A 99 -0.14 -0.68 -4.41
N ILE A 100 0.37 0.54 -4.28
CA ILE A 100 0.86 1.07 -2.99
C ILE A 100 -0.27 1.08 -1.97
N THR A 101 -1.46 1.55 -2.36
CA THR A 101 -2.63 1.57 -1.47
C THR A 101 -2.98 0.16 -0.98
N VAL A 102 -2.97 -0.84 -1.87
CA VAL A 102 -3.27 -2.22 -1.48
C VAL A 102 -2.21 -2.82 -0.59
N LEU A 103 -0.93 -2.57 -0.88
CA LEU A 103 0.18 -2.96 -0.01
C LEU A 103 -0.04 -2.43 1.40
N PHE A 104 -0.34 -1.14 1.49
CA PHE A 104 -0.57 -0.47 2.75
C PHE A 104 -1.80 -1.05 3.48
N VAL A 105 -2.94 -1.12 2.79
CA VAL A 105 -4.20 -1.64 3.37
C VAL A 105 -4.11 -3.12 3.75
N ASN A 106 -3.41 -3.94 2.96
CA ASN A 106 -3.33 -5.37 3.22
C ASN A 106 -2.36 -5.71 4.37
N LYS A 107 -1.17 -5.14 4.37
CA LYS A 107 -0.08 -5.53 5.28
C LYS A 107 0.10 -4.59 6.48
N TYR A 108 -0.02 -3.28 6.25
CA TYR A 108 0.38 -2.26 7.21
C TYR A 108 -0.77 -1.44 7.79
N PHE A 109 -2.00 -1.64 7.31
CA PHE A 109 -3.18 -0.91 7.82
C PHE A 109 -3.38 -1.04 9.34
N ASN A 110 -3.06 -2.21 9.90
CA ASN A 110 -3.21 -2.48 11.34
C ASN A 110 -1.95 -2.14 12.17
N LYS A 111 -0.81 -1.88 11.52
CA LYS A 111 0.47 -1.59 12.18
C LYS A 111 1.31 -0.62 11.34
N PRO A 112 0.86 0.63 11.15
CA PRO A 112 1.56 1.61 10.33
C PRO A 112 2.92 2.00 10.90
N LEU A 113 3.09 1.97 12.23
CA LEU A 113 4.35 2.24 12.89
C LEU A 113 5.47 1.27 12.47
N HIS A 114 5.15 0.00 12.19
CA HIS A 114 6.16 -0.94 11.73
C HIS A 114 6.74 -0.58 10.36
N LEU A 115 5.96 0.02 9.48
CA LEU A 115 6.43 0.45 8.17
C LEU A 115 7.17 1.78 8.28
N PHE A 116 6.49 2.82 8.75
CA PHE A 116 7.04 4.16 8.79
C PHE A 116 8.13 4.30 9.85
N GLY A 117 7.98 3.65 11.00
CA GLY A 117 8.96 3.65 12.07
C GLY A 117 10.27 2.95 11.69
N SER A 118 10.22 1.82 10.96
CA SER A 118 11.42 1.14 10.50
C SER A 118 12.20 1.98 9.49
N PHE A 119 11.52 2.62 8.53
CA PHE A 119 12.15 3.56 7.61
C PHE A 119 12.69 4.79 8.34
N GLY A 120 11.92 5.35 9.27
CA GLY A 120 12.34 6.48 10.08
C GLY A 120 13.59 6.18 10.91
N PHE A 121 13.62 5.02 11.57
CA PHE A 121 14.76 4.58 12.36
C PHE A 121 16.02 4.37 11.50
N LEU A 122 15.85 3.77 10.31
CA LEU A 122 16.97 3.56 9.37
C LEU A 122 17.54 4.90 8.90
N MET A 123 16.72 5.85 8.49
CA MET A 123 17.16 7.18 8.04
C MET A 123 17.84 7.95 9.17
N LEU A 124 17.26 7.92 10.37
CA LEU A 124 17.79 8.58 11.55
C LEU A 124 19.15 8.00 11.95
N SER A 125 19.28 6.68 11.99
CA SER A 125 20.55 6.02 12.31
C SER A 125 21.63 6.31 11.26
N MET A 126 21.30 6.30 9.96
CA MET A 126 22.26 6.71 8.92
C MET A 126 22.71 8.16 9.10
N GLY A 127 21.78 9.08 9.36
CA GLY A 127 22.11 10.48 9.62
C GLY A 127 23.01 10.67 10.85
N CYS A 128 22.71 9.95 11.94
CA CYS A 128 23.53 9.96 13.15
C CYS A 128 24.94 9.40 12.90
N ILE A 129 25.08 8.32 12.14
CA ILE A 129 26.37 7.72 11.81
C ILE A 129 27.21 8.69 10.98
N ILE A 130 26.62 9.31 9.96
CA ILE A 130 27.33 10.27 9.10
C ILE A 130 27.82 11.46 9.93
N ASN A 131 26.94 12.11 10.68
CA ASN A 131 27.28 13.29 11.45
C ASN A 131 28.18 12.94 12.66
N GLY A 132 27.96 11.78 13.28
CA GLY A 132 28.82 11.28 14.35
C GLY A 132 30.24 11.05 13.89
N LYS A 133 30.42 10.41 12.71
CA LYS A 133 31.75 10.25 12.11
C LYS A 133 32.43 11.59 11.81
N LEU A 134 31.70 12.52 11.19
CA LEU A 134 32.26 13.85 10.87
C LEU A 134 32.66 14.63 12.13
N THR A 135 31.86 14.53 13.20
CA THR A 135 32.15 15.17 14.49
C THR A 135 33.35 14.51 15.15
N PHE A 136 33.44 13.17 15.10
CA PHE A 136 34.60 12.44 15.63
C PHE A 136 35.87 12.82 14.89
N ASP A 137 35.89 12.85 13.57
CA ASP A 137 37.04 13.24 12.75
C ASP A 137 37.47 14.68 13.03
N TRP A 138 36.50 15.58 13.25
CA TRP A 138 36.79 16.97 13.63
C TRP A 138 37.47 17.07 14.99
N PHE A 139 37.00 16.32 15.98
CA PHE A 139 37.48 16.40 17.35
C PHE A 139 38.86 15.73 17.53
N PHE A 140 39.07 14.55 16.94
CA PHE A 140 40.28 13.74 17.15
C PHE A 140 41.35 13.93 16.08
N ASN A 141 40.95 14.17 14.84
CA ASN A 141 41.91 14.24 13.73
C ASN A 141 42.24 15.68 13.32
N SER A 142 41.79 16.71 14.07
CA SER A 142 42.01 18.13 13.80
C SER A 142 41.76 18.55 12.34
N ILE A 143 40.87 17.80 11.65
CA ILE A 143 40.50 18.15 10.29
C ILE A 143 39.47 19.27 10.40
N TRP A 144 39.87 20.48 10.00
CA TRP A 144 39.01 21.66 9.97
C TRP A 144 37.93 21.51 8.89
N ILE A 145 36.97 20.64 9.14
CA ILE A 145 35.79 20.51 8.28
C ILE A 145 34.83 21.64 8.65
N THR A 146 34.85 22.70 7.89
CA THR A 146 33.84 23.74 8.03
C THR A 146 32.50 23.16 7.54
N PRO A 147 31.46 23.02 8.39
CA PRO A 147 30.20 22.31 8.05
C PRO A 147 29.56 22.81 6.77
N HIS A 148 29.63 24.12 6.50
CA HIS A 148 29.10 24.75 5.30
C HIS A 148 29.85 24.38 4.00
N LYS A 149 31.02 23.75 4.07
CA LYS A 149 31.80 23.27 2.90
C LYS A 149 31.66 21.77 2.67
N ASN A 150 31.01 21.04 3.61
CA ASN A 150 30.88 19.59 3.49
C ASN A 150 29.43 19.18 3.18
N PRO A 151 29.10 18.76 1.95
CA PRO A 151 27.75 18.35 1.58
C PRO A 151 27.23 17.15 2.41
N LEU A 152 28.14 16.27 2.89
CA LEU A 152 27.76 15.12 3.71
C LEU A 152 27.14 15.53 5.05
N PHE A 153 27.59 16.64 5.64
CA PHE A 153 27.00 17.15 6.88
C PHE A 153 25.53 17.52 6.72
N PHE A 154 25.21 18.25 5.65
CA PHE A 154 23.82 18.61 5.33
C PHE A 154 22.98 17.38 4.99
N LEU A 155 23.56 16.41 4.27
CA LEU A 155 22.88 15.14 4.00
C LEU A 155 22.56 14.39 5.31
N GLY A 156 23.48 14.35 6.26
CA GLY A 156 23.25 13.73 7.57
C GLY A 156 22.09 14.41 8.33
N ILE A 157 22.06 15.76 8.37
CA ILE A 157 20.97 16.51 8.99
C ILE A 157 19.64 16.23 8.27
N LEU A 158 19.63 16.26 6.94
CA LEU A 158 18.42 15.99 6.14
C LEU A 158 17.87 14.60 6.45
N LEU A 159 18.74 13.57 6.51
CA LEU A 159 18.33 12.20 6.86
C LEU A 159 17.74 12.11 8.27
N MET A 160 18.30 12.82 9.24
CA MET A 160 17.77 12.86 10.60
C MET A 160 16.37 13.50 10.63
N ILE A 161 16.19 14.63 9.97
CA ILE A 161 14.88 15.30 9.90
C ILE A 161 13.84 14.40 9.24
N ILE A 162 14.16 13.81 8.09
CA ILE A 162 13.27 12.86 7.38
C ILE A 162 12.97 11.66 8.29
N GLY A 163 13.96 11.11 9.00
CA GLY A 163 13.79 10.00 9.92
C GLY A 163 12.79 10.30 11.03
N ILE A 164 12.89 11.47 11.66
CA ILE A 164 11.95 11.93 12.69
C ILE A 164 10.55 12.11 12.11
N GLN A 165 10.42 12.67 10.90
CA GLN A 165 9.12 12.84 10.23
C GLN A 165 8.45 11.50 9.95
N PHE A 166 9.17 10.52 9.39
CA PHE A 166 8.61 9.19 9.16
C PHE A 166 8.18 8.51 10.46
N PHE A 167 8.97 8.63 11.51
CA PHE A 167 8.63 8.08 12.81
C PHE A 167 7.35 8.71 13.39
N SER A 168 7.22 10.03 13.31
CA SER A 168 6.04 10.78 13.73
C SER A 168 4.79 10.37 12.96
N ILE A 169 4.90 10.21 11.62
CA ILE A 169 3.79 9.72 10.79
C ILE A 169 3.38 8.31 11.22
N GLY A 170 4.35 7.46 11.54
CA GLY A 170 4.09 6.11 12.04
C GLY A 170 3.29 6.10 13.35
N LEU A 171 3.67 6.95 14.31
CA LEU A 171 2.96 7.10 15.59
C LEU A 171 1.53 7.62 15.40
N ILE A 172 1.36 8.66 14.57
CA ILE A 172 0.03 9.21 14.26
C ILE A 172 -0.85 8.13 13.61
N GLY A 173 -0.28 7.38 12.66
CA GLY A 173 -1.00 6.26 12.02
C GLY A 173 -1.44 5.19 13.02
N GLU A 174 -0.58 4.81 13.97
CA GLU A 174 -0.91 3.84 15.03
C GLU A 174 -2.01 4.36 15.95
N LEU A 175 -1.96 5.65 16.30
CA LEU A 175 -3.00 6.29 17.11
C LEU A 175 -4.35 6.27 16.38
N ILE A 176 -4.39 6.58 15.10
CA ILE A 176 -5.63 6.51 14.29
C ILE A 176 -6.21 5.10 14.28
N VAL A 177 -5.37 4.08 14.10
CA VAL A 177 -5.79 2.68 14.13
C VAL A 177 -6.36 2.30 15.49
N TYR A 178 -5.70 2.72 16.56
CA TYR A 178 -6.14 2.47 17.94
C TYR A 178 -7.53 3.09 18.20
N LEU A 179 -7.71 4.36 17.87
CA LEU A 179 -8.99 5.07 18.03
C LEU A 179 -10.12 4.44 17.22
N ASN A 180 -9.81 4.01 15.99
CA ASN A 180 -10.81 3.38 15.13
C ASN A 180 -11.27 2.01 15.66
N ARG A 181 -10.37 1.22 16.23
CA ARG A 181 -10.70 -0.05 16.88
C ARG A 181 -11.58 0.17 18.12
N LYS A 182 -11.26 1.14 18.95
CA LYS A 182 -12.05 1.46 20.15
C LYS A 182 -13.48 1.85 19.80
N ASN A 183 -13.67 2.64 18.75
CA ASN A 183 -15.00 3.02 18.28
C ASN A 183 -15.78 1.83 17.70
N SER A 184 -15.13 0.94 16.96
CA SER A 184 -15.75 -0.26 16.39
C SER A 184 -16.34 -1.19 17.47
N HIS A 185 -15.64 -1.40 18.56
CA HIS A 185 -16.18 -2.20 19.68
C HIS A 185 -17.39 -1.53 20.33
N LYS A 186 -17.36 -0.20 20.51
CA LYS A 186 -18.49 0.53 21.09
C LYS A 186 -19.79 0.43 20.27
N TYR A 187 -19.70 0.37 18.93
CA TYR A 187 -20.88 0.18 18.07
C TYR A 187 -21.39 -1.27 18.09
N GLN A 188 -20.53 -2.26 18.22
CA GLN A 188 -20.97 -3.66 18.38
C GLN A 188 -21.73 -3.87 19.67
N ASP A 189 -21.29 -3.30 20.77
CA ASP A 189 -21.98 -3.40 22.07
C ASP A 189 -23.38 -2.76 22.02
N ILE A 190 -23.56 -1.65 21.29
CA ILE A 190 -24.87 -0.99 21.14
C ILE A 190 -25.85 -1.84 20.30
N GLU A 191 -25.37 -2.55 19.27
CA GLU A 191 -26.23 -3.45 18.49
C GLU A 191 -26.73 -4.64 19.31
N PHE A 192 -25.95 -5.17 20.25
CA PHE A 192 -26.37 -6.25 21.14
C PHE A 192 -27.47 -5.83 22.14
N TYR A 193 -27.49 -4.59 22.59
CA TYR A 193 -28.48 -4.07 23.54
C TYR A 193 -29.83 -3.72 22.92
N ASN A 194 -29.97 -3.67 21.60
CA ASN A 194 -31.21 -3.32 20.90
C ASN A 194 -32.02 -4.53 20.40
N PHE A 195 -31.70 -5.75 20.80
CA PHE A 195 -32.37 -6.99 20.39
C PHE A 195 -33.03 -7.77 21.53
N ASP A 196 -33.21 -7.17 22.73
CA ASP A 196 -33.99 -7.73 23.84
C ASP A 196 -35.35 -7.03 23.97
#